data_800db1a79f437f69a59a645c71aceaad
#
_entry.id   800db1a79f437f69a59a645c71aceaad
#
_cell.length_a   1.000
_cell.length_b   1.000
_cell.length_c   1.000
_cell.angle_alpha   90.00
_cell.angle_beta   90.00
_cell.angle_gamma   90.00
#
_symmetry.space_group_name_H-M   'P 1'
#
loop_
_entity.id
_entity.type
_entity.pdbx_description
1 polymer ?
#
loop_
_entity_poly.entity_id
_entity_poly.type
_entity_poly.pdbx_seq_one_letter_code
_entity_poly.pdbx_strand_id
1 'polypeptide(L)'
;EGLVTSDHLLRNYLYAARQVADKVVRPGPKPEMIRYEKANEAPTNTLEKDARAAAGRMFIKFRQPLGIMQLDKRRGVPAAGEYVIRFSARAIRRKSRYKDEDLRYNSNEPMRLSVSIDSRELGATAHRIIGEYNIPDDRTVEIEHRVWLEKGFTFHVHWANGPHGSFKRIMRKVLPKYNPDALYPARNPPEMYIGSGPELHVYTLGIEGPFYEEWPLAGFDRYFPSPPVSPNAEYLRSSLTRLANAAFRRPVTEQEIKPYLDLAERYLAENKDFWAAARYGMRAILTSPRFLYLNEHAPHSAGHKLDGYELASRLSYFLWSSMPDDELRAAAASGLLKTPEGLRGQVNRMLKDPRASALSKNFVEQWLHLRTLGEMPPDPETNRAYYEDDL
;
A
#
# COMPACT_ATOMS: atom_id res chain seq x y z
N GLU A 1 -15.25 -29.51 0.89
CA GLU A 1 -14.64 -28.60 1.89
C GLU A 1 -15.10 -27.19 1.56
N GLY A 2 -15.94 -26.58 2.45
CA GLY A 2 -16.40 -25.22 2.26
C GLY A 2 -15.25 -24.25 2.50
N LEU A 3 -15.08 -23.25 1.61
CA LEU A 3 -14.17 -22.13 1.81
C LEU A 3 -14.60 -21.35 3.08
N VAL A 4 -13.86 -21.51 4.16
CA VAL A 4 -14.07 -20.73 5.39
C VAL A 4 -13.32 -19.42 5.26
N THR A 5 -14.06 -18.33 5.13
CA THR A 5 -13.46 -16.97 5.14
C THR A 5 -13.12 -16.62 6.58
N SER A 6 -11.82 -16.45 6.90
CA SER A 6 -11.42 -15.98 8.22
C SER A 6 -11.81 -14.50 8.42
N ASP A 7 -12.02 -14.09 9.68
CA ASP A 7 -12.27 -12.68 10.05
C ASP A 7 -11.20 -11.74 9.50
N HIS A 8 -9.94 -12.18 9.48
CA HIS A 8 -8.83 -11.41 8.94
C HIS A 8 -8.98 -11.17 7.43
N LEU A 9 -9.35 -12.20 6.67
CA LEU A 9 -9.55 -12.11 5.22
C LEU A 9 -10.75 -11.21 4.89
N LEU A 10 -11.85 -11.32 5.64
CA LEU A 10 -13.01 -10.45 5.46
C LEU A 10 -12.67 -8.98 5.72
N ARG A 11 -11.92 -8.68 6.78
CA ARG A 11 -11.43 -7.32 7.06
C ARG A 11 -10.55 -6.78 5.93
N ASN A 12 -9.69 -7.61 5.36
CA ASN A 12 -8.86 -7.22 4.22
C ASN A 12 -9.69 -6.92 2.97
N TYR A 13 -10.74 -7.70 2.69
CA TYR A 13 -11.67 -7.40 1.59
C TYR A 13 -12.43 -6.10 1.80
N LEU A 14 -12.94 -5.87 3.00
CA LEU A 14 -13.62 -4.61 3.35
C LEU A 14 -12.68 -3.40 3.21
N TYR A 15 -11.44 -3.54 3.64
CA TYR A 15 -10.43 -2.49 3.51
C TYR A 15 -10.07 -2.23 2.05
N ALA A 16 -9.81 -3.28 1.26
CA ALA A 16 -9.52 -3.17 -0.16
C ALA A 16 -10.67 -2.54 -0.94
N ALA A 17 -11.91 -2.97 -0.69
CA ALA A 17 -13.10 -2.40 -1.31
C ALA A 17 -13.28 -0.91 -0.97
N ARG A 18 -12.97 -0.52 0.26
CA ARG A 18 -12.96 0.89 0.67
C ARG A 18 -11.92 1.67 -0.14
N GLN A 19 -10.69 1.19 -0.21
CA GLN A 19 -9.63 1.87 -0.96
C GLN A 19 -9.98 2.04 -2.44
N VAL A 20 -10.52 0.98 -3.07
CA VAL A 20 -10.94 1.04 -4.47
C VAL A 20 -12.06 2.06 -4.66
N ALA A 21 -13.10 2.04 -3.83
CA ALA A 21 -14.20 2.98 -3.92
C ALA A 21 -13.73 4.44 -3.71
N ASP A 22 -12.88 4.67 -2.72
CA ASP A 22 -12.34 5.99 -2.41
C ASP A 22 -11.34 6.47 -3.49
N LYS A 23 -10.71 5.55 -4.22
CA LYS A 23 -9.84 5.85 -5.36
C LYS A 23 -10.64 6.17 -6.63
N VAL A 24 -11.65 5.38 -6.95
CA VAL A 24 -12.44 5.51 -8.18
C VAL A 24 -13.44 6.67 -8.11
N VAL A 25 -14.17 6.81 -6.99
CA VAL A 25 -15.24 7.80 -6.86
C VAL A 25 -14.68 9.12 -6.33
N ARG A 26 -14.11 9.92 -7.23
CA ARG A 26 -13.52 11.24 -6.94
C ARG A 26 -14.03 12.30 -7.90
N PRO A 27 -15.20 12.86 -7.62
CA PRO A 27 -15.74 13.97 -8.38
C PRO A 27 -14.99 15.28 -8.06
N GLY A 28 -15.05 16.22 -9.00
CA GLY A 28 -14.55 17.58 -8.81
C GLY A 28 -13.20 17.84 -9.47
N PRO A 29 -12.63 19.02 -9.25
CA PRO A 29 -11.38 19.42 -9.88
C PRO A 29 -10.20 18.55 -9.37
N LYS A 30 -9.18 18.45 -10.23
CA LYS A 30 -7.92 17.80 -9.85
C LYS A 30 -7.36 18.49 -8.59
N PRO A 31 -7.05 17.73 -7.50
CA PRO A 31 -6.46 18.34 -6.32
C PRO A 31 -5.14 19.02 -6.62
N GLU A 32 -4.90 20.14 -5.94
CA GLU A 32 -3.63 20.85 -6.03
C GLU A 32 -2.49 20.03 -5.44
N MET A 33 -1.35 20.07 -6.11
CA MET A 33 -0.12 19.44 -5.64
C MET A 33 0.43 20.24 -4.45
N ILE A 34 0.83 19.53 -3.40
CA ILE A 34 1.60 20.11 -2.31
C ILE A 34 3.06 19.67 -2.40
N ARG A 35 3.95 20.52 -1.92
CA ARG A 35 5.35 20.19 -1.68
C ARG A 35 5.74 20.69 -0.31
N TYR A 36 6.15 19.78 0.55
CA TYR A 36 6.73 20.10 1.84
C TYR A 36 8.12 19.51 1.92
N GLU A 37 9.05 20.33 2.34
CA GLU A 37 10.44 19.92 2.54
C GLU A 37 10.93 20.45 3.87
N LYS A 38 11.54 19.58 4.65
CA LYS A 38 12.24 19.91 5.87
C LYS A 38 13.72 19.79 5.59
N ALA A 39 14.33 20.91 5.30
CA ALA A 39 15.77 21.04 5.20
C ALA A 39 16.24 21.88 6.38
N ASN A 40 17.14 21.34 7.19
CA ASN A 40 17.87 22.10 8.22
C ASN A 40 17.01 22.92 9.22
N GLU A 41 15.74 22.57 9.42
CA GLU A 41 14.97 23.22 10.49
C GLU A 41 15.60 22.91 11.84
N ALA A 42 16.05 23.96 12.53
CA ALA A 42 16.58 23.85 13.88
C ALA A 42 15.55 23.19 14.81
N PRO A 43 15.96 22.24 15.66
CA PRO A 43 15.08 21.64 16.62
C PRO A 43 14.48 22.69 17.57
N THR A 44 13.29 22.42 18.09
CA THR A 44 12.55 23.30 18.98
C THR A 44 13.21 23.51 20.35
N ASN A 45 14.29 22.79 20.66
CA ASN A 45 14.98 22.84 21.94
C ASN A 45 16.34 23.56 21.82
N THR A 46 16.59 24.62 22.62
CA THR A 46 17.69 25.58 22.49
C THR A 46 19.09 24.97 22.48
N LEU A 47 19.34 23.92 23.26
CA LEU A 47 20.64 23.28 23.37
C LEU A 47 20.96 22.28 22.26
N GLU A 48 19.91 21.71 21.64
CA GLU A 48 20.03 20.95 20.40
C GLU A 48 20.18 21.89 19.19
N LYS A 49 19.77 23.16 19.29
CA LYS A 49 19.85 24.15 18.21
C LYS A 49 21.28 24.42 17.79
N ASP A 50 22.17 24.64 18.74
CA ASP A 50 23.55 25.12 18.45
C ASP A 50 24.44 24.02 17.86
N ALA A 51 24.30 22.78 18.34
CA ALA A 51 25.07 21.64 17.83
C ALA A 51 24.57 21.13 16.45
N ARG A 52 23.33 21.40 16.11
CA ARG A 52 22.69 20.92 14.87
C ARG A 52 22.59 21.98 13.79
N ALA A 53 22.38 23.24 14.15
CA ALA A 53 22.37 24.38 13.22
C ALA A 53 23.71 24.51 12.49
N ALA A 54 24.83 24.27 13.20
CA ALA A 54 26.17 24.29 12.63
C ALA A 54 26.45 23.15 11.64
N ALA A 55 25.61 22.11 11.59
CA ALA A 55 25.87 20.89 10.82
C ALA A 55 24.85 20.58 9.71
N GLY A 56 23.78 21.36 9.56
CA GLY A 56 22.80 21.20 8.50
C GLY A 56 22.12 19.83 8.45
N ARG A 57 21.82 19.22 9.61
CA ARG A 57 21.29 17.87 9.68
C ARG A 57 20.26 17.67 10.78
N MET A 58 19.33 16.75 10.54
CA MET A 58 18.42 16.23 11.54
C MET A 58 18.99 14.94 12.13
N PHE A 59 18.77 14.69 13.39
CA PHE A 59 19.23 13.51 14.10
C PHE A 59 18.05 12.70 14.62
N ILE A 60 18.00 11.42 14.27
CA ILE A 60 16.97 10.52 14.79
C ILE A 60 17.45 9.97 16.15
N LYS A 61 16.72 10.32 17.21
CA LYS A 61 16.97 9.84 18.56
C LYS A 61 16.49 8.40 18.71
N PHE A 62 17.38 7.43 18.53
CA PHE A 62 17.05 6.02 18.61
C PHE A 62 15.85 5.68 17.70
N ARG A 63 14.79 5.10 18.27
CA ARG A 63 13.57 4.74 17.52
C ARG A 63 12.50 5.82 17.50
N GLN A 64 12.82 7.06 17.86
CA GLN A 64 11.83 8.13 17.81
C GLN A 64 11.53 8.52 16.35
N PRO A 65 10.24 8.67 15.99
CA PRO A 65 9.87 9.06 14.65
C PRO A 65 10.25 10.52 14.36
N LEU A 66 10.66 10.77 13.12
CA LEU A 66 10.90 12.09 12.56
C LEU A 66 9.90 12.34 11.43
N GLY A 67 9.09 13.38 11.53
CA GLY A 67 8.07 13.76 10.55
C GLY A 67 8.18 15.21 10.10
N ILE A 68 7.29 15.63 9.22
CA ILE A 68 7.16 17.00 8.73
C ILE A 68 6.07 17.72 9.52
N MET A 69 6.46 18.75 10.31
CA MET A 69 5.53 19.47 11.19
C MET A 69 4.34 20.11 10.44
N GLN A 70 4.56 20.62 9.24
CA GLN A 70 3.50 21.22 8.42
C GLN A 70 2.41 20.20 8.08
N LEU A 71 2.82 18.96 7.76
CA LEU A 71 1.92 17.85 7.48
C LEU A 71 1.16 17.43 8.74
N ASP A 72 1.86 17.33 9.87
CA ASP A 72 1.28 16.96 11.16
C ASP A 72 0.27 18.00 11.66
N LYS A 73 0.56 19.31 11.51
CA LYS A 73 -0.36 20.41 11.87
C LYS A 73 -1.62 20.41 11.00
N ARG A 74 -1.52 20.04 9.72
CA ARG A 74 -2.66 19.93 8.80
C ARG A 74 -3.40 18.59 8.91
N ARG A 75 -3.04 17.75 9.85
CA ARG A 75 -3.62 16.41 10.04
C ARG A 75 -3.43 15.49 8.83
N GLY A 76 -2.27 15.58 8.18
CA GLY A 76 -1.89 14.74 7.06
C GLY A 76 -2.06 15.38 5.68
N VAL A 77 -1.95 14.56 4.65
CA VAL A 77 -2.09 14.99 3.26
C VAL A 77 -3.51 15.47 2.95
N PRO A 78 -3.68 16.55 2.14
CA PRO A 78 -4.99 17.18 1.92
C PRO A 78 -5.91 16.36 1.02
N ALA A 79 -5.35 15.52 0.16
CA ALA A 79 -6.08 14.69 -0.78
C ALA A 79 -5.44 13.32 -0.89
N ALA A 80 -6.22 12.31 -1.25
CA ALA A 80 -5.66 11.01 -1.54
C ALA A 80 -5.08 10.99 -2.96
N GLY A 81 -3.92 10.35 -3.12
CA GLY A 81 -3.20 10.27 -4.39
C GLY A 81 -1.85 9.61 -4.24
N GLU A 82 -1.11 9.53 -5.33
CA GLU A 82 0.28 9.10 -5.28
C GLU A 82 1.15 10.25 -4.75
N TYR A 83 2.00 9.95 -3.79
CA TYR A 83 2.97 10.88 -3.23
C TYR A 83 4.37 10.32 -3.36
N VAL A 84 5.33 11.22 -3.48
CA VAL A 84 6.74 10.91 -3.48
C VAL A 84 7.35 11.44 -2.19
N ILE A 85 7.85 10.53 -1.36
CA ILE A 85 8.61 10.84 -0.15
C ILE A 85 10.08 10.78 -0.53
N ARG A 86 10.82 11.87 -0.27
CA ARG A 86 12.26 11.96 -0.51
C ARG A 86 12.99 12.26 0.77
N PHE A 87 14.10 11.59 0.98
CA PHE A 87 14.98 11.89 2.09
C PHE A 87 16.42 11.53 1.74
N SER A 88 17.36 12.24 2.36
CA SER A 88 18.77 11.91 2.30
C SER A 88 19.27 11.57 3.70
N ALA A 89 20.02 10.48 3.83
CA ALA A 89 20.44 9.98 5.13
C ALA A 89 21.86 9.38 5.09
N ARG A 90 22.49 9.33 6.27
CA ARG A 90 23.79 8.70 6.49
C ARG A 90 23.87 8.11 7.89
N ALA A 91 24.46 6.93 8.00
CA ALA A 91 24.81 6.34 9.29
C ALA A 91 26.15 6.90 9.77
N ILE A 92 26.20 7.27 11.05
CA ILE A 92 27.39 7.87 11.67
C ILE A 92 27.78 7.04 12.88
N ARG A 93 29.06 6.68 12.96
CA ARG A 93 29.65 5.96 14.09
C ARG A 93 28.84 4.71 14.49
N ARG A 94 28.42 3.91 13.53
CA ARG A 94 27.74 2.64 13.77
C ARG A 94 28.48 1.80 14.81
N LYS A 95 29.80 1.66 14.66
CA LYS A 95 30.72 1.19 15.70
C LYS A 95 31.20 2.37 16.51
N SER A 96 30.92 2.41 17.79
CA SER A 96 31.27 3.50 18.71
C SER A 96 32.01 2.97 19.93
N ARG A 97 32.43 3.87 20.82
CA ARG A 97 33.06 3.50 22.09
C ARG A 97 32.09 2.82 23.07
N TYR A 98 30.79 2.96 22.87
CA TYR A 98 29.78 2.34 23.72
C TYR A 98 29.57 0.90 23.33
N LYS A 99 29.51 0.00 24.31
CA LYS A 99 29.24 -1.41 24.07
C LYS A 99 27.79 -1.60 23.59
N ASP A 100 27.59 -2.52 22.68
CA ASP A 100 26.28 -2.84 22.10
C ASP A 100 25.25 -3.22 23.17
N GLU A 101 25.66 -4.02 24.18
CA GLU A 101 24.81 -4.40 25.32
C GLU A 101 24.29 -3.21 26.13
N ASP A 102 25.15 -2.18 26.33
CA ASP A 102 24.80 -0.96 27.07
C ASP A 102 23.77 -0.12 26.31
N LEU A 103 23.91 -0.04 24.99
CA LEU A 103 22.98 0.69 24.12
C LEU A 103 21.76 -0.15 23.70
N ARG A 104 21.81 -1.45 23.90
CA ARG A 104 20.82 -2.40 23.35
C ARG A 104 20.74 -2.28 21.82
N TYR A 105 21.86 -2.32 21.17
CA TYR A 105 22.05 -2.07 19.76
C TYR A 105 23.02 -3.11 19.18
N ASN A 106 22.85 -3.51 17.92
CA ASN A 106 23.79 -4.40 17.24
C ASN A 106 24.60 -3.61 16.20
N SER A 107 25.85 -3.31 16.52
CA SER A 107 26.74 -2.54 15.64
C SER A 107 27.26 -3.35 14.44
N ASN A 108 27.03 -4.66 14.37
CA ASN A 108 27.43 -5.49 13.24
C ASN A 108 26.42 -5.42 12.09
N GLU A 109 25.18 -5.05 12.38
CA GLU A 109 24.17 -4.81 11.35
C GLU A 109 24.27 -3.40 10.76
N PRO A 110 23.96 -3.21 9.46
CA PRO A 110 23.80 -1.87 8.90
C PRO A 110 22.65 -1.14 9.61
N MET A 111 22.78 0.19 9.78
CA MET A 111 21.67 0.99 10.28
C MET A 111 20.53 0.96 9.27
N ARG A 112 19.31 0.65 9.72
CA ARG A 112 18.11 0.63 8.87
C ARG A 112 17.20 1.80 9.20
N LEU A 113 16.86 2.58 8.17
CA LEU A 113 15.83 3.60 8.24
C LEU A 113 14.54 3.01 7.68
N SER A 114 13.46 3.05 8.44
CA SER A 114 12.13 2.67 7.97
C SER A 114 11.26 3.90 7.75
N VAL A 115 10.41 3.81 6.74
CA VAL A 115 9.36 4.77 6.44
C VAL A 115 8.03 4.16 6.86
N SER A 116 7.30 4.83 7.71
CA SER A 116 5.96 4.44 8.15
C SER A 116 4.94 5.51 7.80
N ILE A 117 3.71 5.08 7.61
CA ILE A 117 2.56 5.95 7.45
C ILE A 117 1.53 5.66 8.54
N ASP A 118 0.82 6.68 8.94
CA ASP A 118 -0.28 6.59 9.90
C ASP A 118 -1.34 7.67 9.64
N SER A 119 -2.50 7.51 10.28
CA SER A 119 -3.58 8.50 10.27
C SER A 119 -4.14 8.66 11.65
N ARG A 120 -4.20 9.90 12.13
CA ARG A 120 -4.81 10.22 13.43
C ARG A 120 -6.32 10.00 13.44
N GLU A 121 -6.96 10.07 12.28
CA GLU A 121 -8.41 9.86 12.14
C GLU A 121 -8.78 8.37 12.25
N LEU A 122 -7.89 7.47 11.78
CA LEU A 122 -8.12 6.03 11.79
C LEU A 122 -7.47 5.32 12.99
N GLY A 123 -6.73 6.05 13.84
CA GLY A 123 -6.10 5.52 15.04
C GLY A 123 -4.93 4.57 14.76
N ALA A 124 -4.55 3.78 15.77
CA ALA A 124 -3.39 2.90 15.73
C ALA A 124 -3.44 1.82 14.63
N THR A 125 -4.62 1.48 14.13
CA THR A 125 -4.81 0.47 13.07
C THR A 125 -4.34 0.95 11.69
N ALA A 126 -4.12 2.24 11.51
CA ALA A 126 -3.63 2.82 10.25
C ALA A 126 -2.10 2.83 10.14
N HIS A 127 -1.38 2.56 11.24
CA HIS A 127 0.09 2.55 11.22
C HIS A 127 0.61 1.33 10.45
N ARG A 128 1.45 1.59 9.44
CA ARG A 128 2.16 0.54 8.69
C ARG A 128 3.52 1.03 8.20
N ILE A 129 4.48 0.12 8.18
CA ILE A 129 5.77 0.33 7.53
C ILE A 129 5.56 0.12 6.02
N ILE A 130 6.05 1.06 5.21
CA ILE A 130 5.94 1.05 3.75
C ILE A 130 7.29 0.87 3.06
N GLY A 131 8.38 0.99 3.77
CA GLY A 131 9.73 0.75 3.24
C GLY A 131 10.77 0.69 4.34
N GLU A 132 11.83 -0.09 4.12
CA GLU A 132 13.03 -0.16 4.95
C GLU A 132 14.28 -0.08 4.07
N TYR A 133 15.29 0.68 4.51
CA TYR A 133 16.48 0.98 3.74
C TYR A 133 17.73 0.84 4.60
N ASN A 134 18.71 0.10 4.11
CA ASN A 134 20.04 0.06 4.72
C ASN A 134 20.78 1.36 4.43
N ILE A 135 21.23 2.04 5.47
CA ILE A 135 21.92 3.33 5.37
C ILE A 135 23.42 3.11 5.53
N PRO A 136 24.23 3.46 4.52
CA PRO A 136 25.68 3.27 4.57
C PRO A 136 26.38 4.22 5.55
N ASP A 137 27.53 3.79 6.06
CA ASP A 137 28.37 4.54 7.00
C ASP A 137 29.23 5.60 6.29
N ASP A 138 29.59 5.37 5.04
CA ASP A 138 30.64 6.10 4.32
C ASP A 138 30.12 7.27 3.47
N ARG A 139 28.84 7.25 3.10
CA ARG A 139 28.25 8.26 2.21
C ARG A 139 26.80 8.56 2.56
N THR A 140 26.36 9.75 2.16
CA THR A 140 24.94 10.11 2.16
C THR A 140 24.26 9.45 0.97
N VAL A 141 23.10 8.86 1.22
CA VAL A 141 22.22 8.30 0.19
C VAL A 141 20.97 9.14 0.07
N GLU A 142 20.50 9.29 -1.16
CA GLU A 142 19.19 9.87 -1.47
C GLU A 142 18.23 8.75 -1.79
N ILE A 143 17.06 8.78 -1.17
CA ILE A 143 16.03 7.76 -1.29
C ILE A 143 14.73 8.43 -1.69
N GLU A 144 14.13 7.87 -2.72
CA GLU A 144 12.79 8.22 -3.18
C GLU A 144 11.86 7.02 -2.96
N HIS A 145 10.72 7.26 -2.31
CA HIS A 145 9.70 6.27 -2.06
C HIS A 145 8.35 6.77 -2.58
N ARG A 146 7.78 6.05 -3.55
CA ARG A 146 6.45 6.32 -4.12
C ARG A 146 5.40 5.53 -3.37
N VAL A 147 4.35 6.21 -2.95
CA VAL A 147 3.28 5.59 -2.15
C VAL A 147 1.95 6.27 -2.40
N TRP A 148 0.89 5.46 -2.47
CA TRP A 148 -0.47 5.98 -2.41
C TRP A 148 -0.85 6.29 -0.97
N LEU A 149 -1.22 7.55 -0.70
CA LEU A 149 -1.72 8.00 0.60
C LEU A 149 -3.18 8.41 0.49
N GLU A 150 -3.98 8.02 1.46
CA GLU A 150 -5.32 8.55 1.64
C GLU A 150 -5.28 9.93 2.32
N LYS A 151 -6.34 10.74 2.14
CA LYS A 151 -6.49 12.00 2.86
C LYS A 151 -6.34 11.79 4.36
N GLY A 152 -5.60 12.67 5.02
CA GLY A 152 -5.36 12.60 6.47
C GLY A 152 -4.19 11.68 6.88
N PHE A 153 -3.54 10.98 5.94
CA PHE A 153 -2.32 10.24 6.25
C PHE A 153 -1.11 11.17 6.37
N THR A 154 -0.25 10.85 7.29
CA THR A 154 1.10 11.42 7.46
C THR A 154 2.14 10.33 7.34
N PHE A 155 3.42 10.73 7.23
CA PHE A 155 4.51 9.77 7.23
C PHE A 155 5.59 10.16 8.23
N HIS A 156 6.32 9.15 8.69
CA HIS A 156 7.46 9.31 9.57
C HIS A 156 8.61 8.41 9.12
N VAL A 157 9.83 8.88 9.35
CA VAL A 157 11.03 8.06 9.23
C VAL A 157 11.58 7.78 10.62
N HIS A 158 12.08 6.58 10.84
CA HIS A 158 12.65 6.19 12.12
C HIS A 158 13.77 5.15 11.95
N TRP A 159 14.62 5.06 12.95
CA TRP A 159 15.71 4.09 12.97
C TRP A 159 15.17 2.73 13.41
N ALA A 160 14.95 1.82 12.45
CA ALA A 160 14.25 0.54 12.66
C ALA A 160 14.97 -0.37 13.64
N ASN A 161 16.29 -0.55 13.49
CA ASN A 161 17.13 -1.39 14.35
C ASN A 161 17.98 -0.57 15.34
N GLY A 162 17.60 0.67 15.61
CA GLY A 162 18.28 1.54 16.57
C GLY A 162 18.11 1.05 18.03
N PRO A 163 18.83 1.70 18.97
CA PRO A 163 18.74 1.36 20.40
C PRO A 163 17.30 1.35 20.89
N HIS A 164 16.94 0.27 21.58
CA HIS A 164 15.56 0.05 22.03
C HIS A 164 15.32 0.69 23.41
N GLY A 165 14.31 1.55 23.50
CA GLY A 165 13.85 2.18 24.73
C GLY A 165 14.01 3.70 24.77
N SER A 166 13.73 4.30 25.92
CA SER A 166 13.80 5.75 26.09
C SER A 166 15.25 6.24 26.03
N PHE A 167 15.54 7.13 25.08
CA PHE A 167 16.85 7.77 24.93
C PHE A 167 17.38 8.34 26.25
N LYS A 168 16.57 9.13 26.97
CA LYS A 168 16.95 9.71 28.27
C LYS A 168 17.29 8.66 29.32
N ARG A 169 16.51 7.57 29.37
CA ARG A 169 16.73 6.49 30.37
C ARG A 169 18.02 5.73 30.08
N ILE A 170 18.29 5.41 28.82
CA ILE A 170 19.51 4.72 28.42
C ILE A 170 20.72 5.61 28.70
N MET A 171 20.69 6.86 28.25
CA MET A 171 21.82 7.79 28.41
C MET A 171 22.15 8.07 29.86
N ARG A 172 21.17 8.18 30.76
CA ARG A 172 21.43 8.33 32.20
C ARG A 172 22.20 7.16 32.81
N LYS A 173 22.05 5.95 32.25
CA LYS A 173 22.78 4.76 32.74
C LYS A 173 24.14 4.59 32.06
N VAL A 174 24.23 4.93 30.78
CA VAL A 174 25.39 4.67 29.95
C VAL A 174 26.46 5.74 30.11
N LEU A 175 26.09 7.03 30.10
CA LEU A 175 27.05 8.12 30.12
C LEU A 175 27.96 8.12 31.36
N PRO A 176 27.50 7.90 32.62
CA PRO A 176 28.38 7.84 33.78
C PRO A 176 29.44 6.74 33.69
N LYS A 177 29.10 5.61 33.04
CA LYS A 177 30.00 4.47 32.85
C LYS A 177 31.21 4.82 31.96
N TYR A 178 31.00 5.68 30.94
CA TYR A 178 32.00 6.05 29.93
C TYR A 178 32.61 7.39 30.12
N ASN A 179 32.08 8.23 31.02
CA ASN A 179 32.55 9.57 31.35
C ASN A 179 32.31 9.86 32.85
N PRO A 180 33.01 9.18 33.76
CA PRO A 180 32.75 9.27 35.19
C PRO A 180 33.01 10.70 35.76
N ASP A 181 33.92 11.44 35.17
CA ASP A 181 34.30 12.78 35.63
C ASP A 181 33.41 13.92 35.09
N ALA A 182 32.46 13.58 34.24
CA ALA A 182 31.57 14.60 33.70
C ALA A 182 30.47 14.95 34.70
N LEU A 183 30.40 16.21 35.08
CA LEU A 183 29.30 16.77 35.84
C LEU A 183 28.02 16.67 34.97
N TYR A 184 27.14 15.75 35.33
CA TYR A 184 25.87 15.57 34.65
C TYR A 184 24.84 16.58 35.14
N PRO A 185 24.56 17.68 34.42
CA PRO A 185 23.39 18.46 34.76
C PRO A 185 22.17 17.59 34.64
N ALA A 186 21.38 17.55 35.70
CA ALA A 186 20.20 16.66 35.83
C ALA A 186 19.14 16.82 34.68
N ARG A 187 19.35 17.77 33.78
CA ARG A 187 18.40 18.16 32.75
C ARG A 187 18.73 17.73 31.31
N ASN A 188 20.01 17.49 30.89
CA ASN A 188 20.31 17.26 29.46
C ASN A 188 21.37 16.19 29.17
N PRO A 189 21.04 14.87 29.32
CA PRO A 189 21.88 13.78 28.82
C PRO A 189 22.17 13.78 27.30
N PRO A 190 21.32 14.38 26.43
CA PRO A 190 21.50 14.35 24.97
C PRO A 190 22.80 14.96 24.47
N GLU A 191 23.27 16.05 25.07
CA GLU A 191 24.41 16.82 24.54
C GLU A 191 25.73 16.04 24.57
N MET A 192 25.94 15.23 25.57
CA MET A 192 27.16 14.42 25.70
C MET A 192 27.19 13.18 24.78
N TYR A 193 26.03 12.74 24.32
CA TYR A 193 25.93 11.65 23.39
C TYR A 193 26.10 12.11 21.93
N ILE A 194 25.61 13.31 21.60
CA ILE A 194 25.72 13.87 20.25
C ILE A 194 27.20 13.98 19.90
N GLY A 195 27.59 13.34 18.80
CA GLY A 195 28.96 13.30 18.36
C GLY A 195 29.83 12.19 18.96
N SER A 196 29.31 11.33 19.85
CA SER A 196 30.09 10.25 20.49
C SER A 196 29.54 8.84 20.25
N GLY A 197 28.24 8.67 20.07
CA GLY A 197 27.58 7.39 19.85
C GLY A 197 27.11 7.15 18.42
N PRO A 198 26.47 6.01 18.16
CA PRO A 198 25.89 5.72 16.86
C PRO A 198 24.69 6.65 16.59
N GLU A 199 24.67 7.27 15.42
CA GLU A 199 23.67 8.27 15.02
C GLU A 199 23.16 8.00 13.60
N LEU A 200 21.87 8.14 13.39
CA LEU A 200 21.28 8.17 12.06
C LEU A 200 20.94 9.62 11.71
N HIS A 201 21.68 10.17 10.76
CA HIS A 201 21.50 11.55 10.30
C HIS A 201 20.57 11.58 9.09
N VAL A 202 19.63 12.51 9.07
CA VAL A 202 18.77 12.85 7.94
C VAL A 202 19.03 14.30 7.57
N TYR A 203 19.42 14.56 6.33
CA TYR A 203 19.77 15.91 5.85
C TYR A 203 18.58 16.60 5.21
N THR A 204 17.81 15.84 4.41
CA THR A 204 16.58 16.30 3.81
C THR A 204 15.44 15.33 4.11
N LEU A 205 14.22 15.83 4.22
CA LEU A 205 13.02 15.03 4.36
C LEU A 205 11.87 15.79 3.70
N GLY A 206 11.29 15.25 2.66
CA GLY A 206 10.27 15.92 1.87
C GLY A 206 9.14 14.99 1.43
N ILE A 207 8.03 15.60 1.06
CA ILE A 207 6.90 14.96 0.41
C ILE A 207 6.34 15.87 -0.67
N GLU A 208 6.03 15.29 -1.81
CA GLU A 208 5.45 15.98 -2.96
C GLU A 208 4.30 15.15 -3.52
N GLY A 209 3.22 15.80 -3.91
CA GLY A 209 2.02 15.19 -4.47
C GLY A 209 0.75 15.92 -4.07
N PRO A 210 -0.44 15.42 -4.38
CA PRO A 210 -0.65 14.15 -5.06
C PRO A 210 -0.34 14.22 -6.56
N PHE A 211 0.23 13.15 -7.10
CA PHE A 211 0.40 12.95 -8.54
C PHE A 211 -0.75 12.10 -9.08
N TYR A 212 -1.22 12.43 -10.26
CA TYR A 212 -2.22 11.67 -11.01
C TYR A 212 -1.79 11.59 -12.46
N GLU A 213 -1.72 10.39 -13.02
CA GLU A 213 -1.44 10.17 -14.44
C GLU A 213 -2.53 10.77 -15.33
N GLU A 214 -3.79 10.62 -14.89
CA GLU A 214 -4.96 11.20 -15.55
C GLU A 214 -5.98 11.70 -14.52
N TRP A 215 -6.84 12.64 -14.94
CA TRP A 215 -7.93 13.13 -14.10
C TRP A 215 -9.19 13.37 -14.94
N PRO A 216 -10.38 12.85 -14.54
CA PRO A 216 -10.61 11.95 -13.40
C PRO A 216 -9.78 10.66 -13.50
N LEU A 217 -9.60 9.97 -12.35
CA LEU A 217 -8.86 8.72 -12.32
C LEU A 217 -9.52 7.65 -13.19
N ALA A 218 -8.71 6.76 -13.78
CA ALA A 218 -9.18 5.62 -14.57
C ALA A 218 -10.32 4.87 -13.89
N GLY A 219 -11.38 4.65 -14.63
CA GLY A 219 -12.57 3.96 -14.16
C GLY A 219 -13.67 4.86 -13.60
N PHE A 220 -13.42 6.15 -13.29
CA PHE A 220 -14.50 7.06 -12.88
C PHE A 220 -15.53 7.20 -14.01
N ASP A 221 -15.13 7.61 -15.20
CA ASP A 221 -16.02 7.83 -16.35
C ASP A 221 -16.70 6.53 -16.82
N ARG A 222 -16.07 5.38 -16.61
CA ARG A 222 -16.64 4.07 -16.92
C ARG A 222 -17.92 3.79 -16.12
N TYR A 223 -17.92 4.15 -14.85
CA TYR A 223 -19.04 3.87 -13.93
C TYR A 223 -19.93 5.08 -13.69
N PHE A 224 -19.36 6.28 -13.80
CA PHE A 224 -20.05 7.56 -13.60
C PHE A 224 -19.89 8.47 -14.82
N PRO A 225 -20.33 8.06 -16.03
CA PRO A 225 -20.17 8.85 -17.23
C PRO A 225 -21.00 10.12 -17.16
N SER A 226 -20.39 11.25 -17.54
CA SER A 226 -21.05 12.57 -17.66
C SER A 226 -21.94 12.90 -16.44
N PRO A 227 -21.38 12.96 -15.22
CA PRO A 227 -22.17 13.19 -14.02
C PRO A 227 -22.92 14.52 -14.14
N PRO A 228 -24.24 14.54 -13.83
CA PRO A 228 -24.99 15.80 -13.82
C PRO A 228 -24.49 16.72 -12.70
N VAL A 229 -24.73 18.03 -12.83
CA VAL A 229 -24.33 19.03 -11.82
C VAL A 229 -24.91 18.68 -10.43
N SER A 230 -26.14 18.16 -10.42
CA SER A 230 -26.81 17.67 -9.18
C SER A 230 -27.23 16.22 -9.41
N PRO A 231 -26.35 15.25 -9.12
CA PRO A 231 -26.66 13.85 -9.33
C PRO A 231 -27.73 13.37 -8.32
N ASN A 232 -28.66 12.58 -8.83
CA ASN A 232 -29.85 12.12 -8.10
C ASN A 232 -29.83 10.60 -7.89
N ALA A 233 -30.88 10.06 -7.24
CA ALA A 233 -31.00 8.63 -6.97
C ALA A 233 -31.07 7.78 -8.25
N GLU A 234 -31.66 8.27 -9.35
CA GLU A 234 -31.72 7.56 -10.62
C GLU A 234 -30.34 7.39 -11.22
N TYR A 235 -29.52 8.46 -11.21
CA TYR A 235 -28.14 8.40 -11.64
C TYR A 235 -27.28 7.48 -10.75
N LEU A 236 -27.53 7.47 -9.44
CA LEU A 236 -26.90 6.53 -8.50
C LEU A 236 -27.23 5.07 -8.88
N ARG A 237 -28.51 4.78 -9.11
CA ARG A 237 -29.00 3.47 -9.50
C ARG A 237 -28.34 3.00 -10.80
N SER A 238 -28.35 3.82 -11.84
CA SER A 238 -27.76 3.46 -13.13
C SER A 238 -26.26 3.22 -13.04
N SER A 239 -25.55 4.02 -12.27
CA SER A 239 -24.10 3.93 -12.06
C SER A 239 -23.72 2.66 -11.28
N LEU A 240 -24.42 2.37 -10.18
CA LEU A 240 -24.18 1.15 -9.40
C LEU A 240 -24.57 -0.12 -10.17
N THR A 241 -25.61 -0.08 -11.00
CA THR A 241 -25.99 -1.21 -11.85
C THR A 241 -24.90 -1.49 -12.90
N ARG A 242 -24.33 -0.44 -13.51
CA ARG A 242 -23.20 -0.57 -14.45
C ARG A 242 -21.98 -1.19 -13.77
N LEU A 243 -21.67 -0.74 -12.55
CA LEU A 243 -20.61 -1.34 -11.74
C LEU A 243 -20.89 -2.81 -11.43
N ALA A 244 -22.12 -3.15 -10.99
CA ALA A 244 -22.47 -4.50 -10.62
C ALA A 244 -22.40 -5.47 -11.82
N ASN A 245 -22.84 -5.04 -13.01
CA ASN A 245 -22.68 -5.81 -14.25
C ASN A 245 -21.21 -6.17 -14.53
N ALA A 246 -20.31 -5.22 -14.32
CA ALA A 246 -18.89 -5.46 -14.47
C ALA A 246 -18.34 -6.36 -13.35
N ALA A 247 -18.68 -6.06 -12.11
CA ALA A 247 -18.16 -6.77 -10.92
C ALA A 247 -18.64 -8.23 -10.87
N PHE A 248 -19.90 -8.48 -11.23
CA PHE A 248 -20.46 -9.85 -11.27
C PHE A 248 -20.24 -10.55 -12.61
N ARG A 249 -19.54 -9.87 -13.53
CA ARG A 249 -19.08 -10.40 -14.84
C ARG A 249 -20.22 -10.81 -15.78
N ARG A 250 -21.45 -10.40 -15.50
CA ARG A 250 -22.66 -10.61 -16.30
C ARG A 250 -23.71 -9.55 -16.01
N PRO A 251 -24.72 -9.40 -16.84
CA PRO A 251 -25.87 -8.57 -16.51
C PRO A 251 -26.52 -9.03 -15.20
N VAL A 252 -26.83 -8.09 -14.33
CA VAL A 252 -27.53 -8.36 -13.05
C VAL A 252 -29.03 -8.17 -13.24
N THR A 253 -29.81 -8.99 -12.56
CA THR A 253 -31.26 -8.80 -12.48
C THR A 253 -31.60 -7.71 -11.46
N GLU A 254 -32.80 -7.16 -11.55
CA GLU A 254 -33.28 -6.16 -10.60
C GLU A 254 -33.30 -6.69 -9.16
N GLN A 255 -33.67 -7.93 -8.96
CA GLN A 255 -33.69 -8.60 -7.66
C GLN A 255 -32.28 -8.75 -7.09
N GLU A 256 -31.29 -9.00 -7.91
CA GLU A 256 -29.91 -9.19 -7.48
C GLU A 256 -29.22 -7.88 -7.06
N ILE A 257 -29.52 -6.77 -7.76
CA ILE A 257 -28.91 -5.46 -7.46
C ILE A 257 -29.64 -4.72 -6.37
N LYS A 258 -30.93 -5.02 -6.16
CA LYS A 258 -31.80 -4.29 -5.22
C LYS A 258 -31.20 -4.11 -3.82
N PRO A 259 -30.63 -5.12 -3.13
CA PRO A 259 -30.08 -4.93 -1.78
C PRO A 259 -28.99 -3.88 -1.71
N TYR A 260 -28.17 -3.76 -2.74
CA TYR A 260 -27.06 -2.79 -2.81
C TYR A 260 -27.56 -1.39 -3.13
N LEU A 261 -28.59 -1.28 -3.97
CA LEU A 261 -29.28 -0.03 -4.27
C LEU A 261 -30.01 0.53 -3.04
N ASP A 262 -30.81 -0.32 -2.39
CA ASP A 262 -31.54 0.07 -1.16
C ASP A 262 -30.59 0.60 -0.08
N LEU A 263 -29.42 -0.03 0.05
CA LEU A 263 -28.39 0.39 0.99
C LEU A 263 -27.81 1.76 0.64
N ALA A 264 -27.44 1.98 -0.63
CA ALA A 264 -26.88 3.25 -1.10
C ALA A 264 -27.92 4.38 -1.08
N GLU A 265 -29.15 4.12 -1.47
CA GLU A 265 -30.26 5.10 -1.47
C GLU A 265 -30.65 5.50 -0.06
N ARG A 266 -30.67 4.57 0.90
CA ARG A 266 -30.86 4.88 2.32
C ARG A 266 -29.77 5.81 2.83
N TYR A 267 -28.52 5.48 2.52
CA TYR A 267 -27.38 6.34 2.90
C TYR A 267 -27.50 7.74 2.29
N LEU A 268 -27.91 7.84 1.02
CA LEU A 268 -28.15 9.12 0.34
C LEU A 268 -29.27 9.93 1.02
N ALA A 269 -30.37 9.26 1.37
CA ALA A 269 -31.51 9.91 2.02
C ALA A 269 -31.15 10.50 3.40
N GLU A 270 -30.35 9.76 4.18
CA GLU A 270 -29.92 10.15 5.53
C GLU A 270 -28.83 11.24 5.49
N ASN A 271 -27.82 11.11 4.63
CA ASN A 271 -26.62 11.94 4.68
C ASN A 271 -26.59 13.08 3.64
N LYS A 272 -27.47 13.05 2.62
CA LYS A 272 -27.53 14.04 1.52
C LYS A 272 -26.20 14.19 0.74
N ASP A 273 -25.30 13.23 0.83
CA ASP A 273 -24.02 13.18 0.11
C ASP A 273 -24.06 12.06 -0.94
N PHE A 274 -24.27 12.46 -2.20
CA PHE A 274 -24.35 11.56 -3.34
C PHE A 274 -23.06 10.71 -3.50
N TRP A 275 -21.91 11.36 -3.43
CA TRP A 275 -20.66 10.66 -3.69
C TRP A 275 -20.23 9.72 -2.56
N ALA A 276 -20.61 10.07 -1.32
CA ALA A 276 -20.48 9.14 -0.20
C ALA A 276 -21.40 7.93 -0.36
N ALA A 277 -22.66 8.15 -0.79
CA ALA A 277 -23.60 7.07 -1.08
C ALA A 277 -23.10 6.17 -2.22
N ALA A 278 -22.55 6.74 -3.29
CA ALA A 278 -21.95 6.00 -4.40
C ALA A 278 -20.76 5.12 -3.93
N ARG A 279 -19.86 5.69 -3.11
CA ARG A 279 -18.76 4.90 -2.51
C ARG A 279 -19.29 3.77 -1.61
N TYR A 280 -20.34 4.05 -0.84
CA TYR A 280 -20.94 3.05 0.04
C TYR A 280 -21.55 1.89 -0.73
N GLY A 281 -22.33 2.16 -1.78
CA GLY A 281 -22.89 1.16 -2.68
C GLY A 281 -21.80 0.37 -3.42
N MET A 282 -20.76 1.03 -3.91
CA MET A 282 -19.61 0.39 -4.54
C MET A 282 -18.93 -0.60 -3.58
N ARG A 283 -18.68 -0.21 -2.33
CA ARG A 283 -18.09 -1.08 -1.31
C ARG A 283 -18.94 -2.32 -1.07
N ALA A 284 -20.25 -2.15 -0.96
CA ALA A 284 -21.16 -3.27 -0.78
C ALA A 284 -21.11 -4.26 -1.95
N ILE A 285 -21.05 -3.79 -3.19
CA ILE A 285 -20.92 -4.63 -4.40
C ILE A 285 -19.58 -5.37 -4.38
N LEU A 286 -18.46 -4.68 -4.09
CA LEU A 286 -17.11 -5.24 -4.09
C LEU A 286 -16.82 -6.19 -2.91
N THR A 287 -17.64 -6.19 -1.88
CA THR A 287 -17.53 -7.14 -0.75
C THR A 287 -18.55 -8.26 -0.82
N SER A 288 -19.38 -8.26 -1.85
CA SER A 288 -20.40 -9.30 -2.00
C SER A 288 -19.81 -10.66 -2.40
N PRO A 289 -20.39 -11.77 -1.98
CA PRO A 289 -19.97 -13.10 -2.45
C PRO A 289 -20.00 -13.23 -3.97
N ARG A 290 -20.88 -12.53 -4.67
CA ARG A 290 -21.00 -12.54 -6.14
C ARG A 290 -19.79 -11.93 -6.84
N PHE A 291 -19.10 -11.00 -6.19
CA PHE A 291 -17.84 -10.44 -6.67
C PHE A 291 -16.64 -11.30 -6.26
N LEU A 292 -16.59 -11.69 -4.97
CA LEU A 292 -15.42 -12.37 -4.40
C LEU A 292 -15.24 -13.80 -4.90
N TYR A 293 -16.35 -14.47 -5.29
CA TYR A 293 -16.32 -15.85 -5.75
C TYR A 293 -16.74 -15.98 -7.21
N LEU A 294 -16.22 -16.99 -7.88
CA LEU A 294 -16.70 -17.43 -9.18
C LEU A 294 -17.86 -18.40 -8.94
N ASN A 295 -19.09 -17.90 -8.96
CA ASN A 295 -20.29 -18.73 -8.78
C ASN A 295 -20.78 -19.22 -10.13
N GLU A 296 -20.92 -20.54 -10.28
CA GLU A 296 -21.54 -21.21 -11.40
C GLU A 296 -22.91 -21.70 -10.96
N HIS A 297 -23.90 -21.61 -11.88
CA HIS A 297 -25.31 -21.89 -11.52
C HIS A 297 -25.59 -23.34 -11.12
N ALA A 298 -24.76 -24.30 -11.58
CA ALA A 298 -24.91 -25.71 -11.22
C ALA A 298 -23.58 -26.47 -11.24
N PRO A 299 -22.63 -26.14 -10.36
CA PRO A 299 -21.24 -26.60 -10.45
C PRO A 299 -21.04 -28.10 -10.28
N HIS A 300 -22.01 -28.80 -9.74
CA HIS A 300 -21.91 -30.24 -9.38
C HIS A 300 -22.87 -31.20 -10.12
N SER A 301 -23.68 -30.71 -11.07
CA SER A 301 -24.50 -31.58 -11.87
C SER A 301 -23.74 -32.17 -13.05
N ALA A 302 -23.72 -33.50 -13.18
CA ALA A 302 -23.09 -34.15 -14.31
C ALA A 302 -23.73 -33.65 -15.62
N GLY A 303 -22.91 -33.09 -16.51
CA GLY A 303 -23.33 -32.58 -17.82
C GLY A 303 -23.78 -31.11 -17.85
N HIS A 304 -23.62 -30.33 -16.75
CA HIS A 304 -23.86 -28.89 -16.80
C HIS A 304 -22.90 -28.21 -17.79
N LYS A 305 -23.49 -27.55 -18.79
CA LYS A 305 -22.72 -26.74 -19.74
C LYS A 305 -22.70 -25.30 -19.22
N LEU A 306 -21.48 -24.72 -19.14
CA LEU A 306 -21.31 -23.32 -18.76
C LEU A 306 -22.12 -22.42 -19.70
N ASP A 307 -22.72 -21.37 -19.15
CA ASP A 307 -23.25 -20.29 -19.95
C ASP A 307 -22.11 -19.44 -20.56
N GLY A 308 -22.47 -18.47 -21.44
CA GLY A 308 -21.47 -17.64 -22.11
C GLY A 308 -20.65 -16.77 -21.14
N TYR A 309 -21.26 -16.26 -20.07
CA TYR A 309 -20.60 -15.43 -19.08
C TYR A 309 -19.74 -16.22 -18.11
N GLU A 310 -20.18 -17.42 -17.74
CA GLU A 310 -19.38 -18.37 -16.95
C GLU A 310 -18.12 -18.79 -17.71
N LEU A 311 -18.30 -19.12 -19.02
CA LEU A 311 -17.18 -19.45 -19.89
C LEU A 311 -16.22 -18.28 -20.09
N ALA A 312 -16.73 -17.05 -20.31
CA ALA A 312 -15.92 -15.84 -20.39
C ALA A 312 -15.13 -15.60 -19.11
N SER A 313 -15.75 -15.80 -17.95
CA SER A 313 -15.09 -15.65 -16.64
C SER A 313 -13.97 -16.68 -16.47
N ARG A 314 -14.25 -17.97 -16.70
CA ARG A 314 -13.19 -19.00 -16.62
C ARG A 314 -12.02 -18.69 -17.55
N LEU A 315 -12.33 -18.33 -18.81
CA LEU A 315 -11.30 -18.04 -19.81
C LEU A 315 -10.41 -16.87 -19.39
N SER A 316 -11.02 -15.77 -18.93
CA SER A 316 -10.28 -14.57 -18.55
C SER A 316 -9.44 -14.76 -17.29
N TYR A 317 -9.96 -15.42 -16.27
CA TYR A 317 -9.18 -15.70 -15.07
C TYR A 317 -8.06 -16.72 -15.33
N PHE A 318 -8.27 -17.68 -16.21
CA PHE A 318 -7.25 -18.65 -16.59
C PHE A 318 -6.10 -17.98 -17.37
N LEU A 319 -6.43 -17.19 -18.41
CA LEU A 319 -5.41 -16.59 -19.28
C LEU A 319 -4.81 -15.31 -18.72
N TRP A 320 -5.61 -14.47 -18.04
CA TRP A 320 -5.22 -13.12 -17.63
C TRP A 320 -5.20 -12.89 -16.13
N SER A 321 -5.70 -13.84 -15.33
CA SER A 321 -5.93 -13.68 -13.88
C SER A 321 -6.74 -12.41 -13.55
N SER A 322 -7.63 -12.01 -14.44
CA SER A 322 -8.44 -10.80 -14.29
C SER A 322 -9.84 -10.98 -14.88
N MET A 323 -10.72 -10.00 -14.62
CA MET A 323 -12.10 -10.01 -15.13
C MET A 323 -12.15 -9.95 -16.67
N PRO A 324 -13.24 -10.51 -17.29
CA PRO A 324 -13.48 -10.37 -18.73
C PRO A 324 -13.51 -8.91 -19.18
N ASP A 325 -12.86 -8.60 -20.30
CA ASP A 325 -12.98 -7.30 -20.93
C ASP A 325 -14.33 -7.13 -21.66
N ASP A 326 -14.58 -5.92 -22.20
CA ASP A 326 -15.85 -5.60 -22.84
C ASP A 326 -16.08 -6.46 -24.09
N GLU A 327 -15.03 -6.76 -24.87
CA GLU A 327 -15.12 -7.60 -26.06
C GLU A 327 -15.49 -9.04 -25.70
N LEU A 328 -14.87 -9.60 -24.67
CA LEU A 328 -15.18 -10.97 -24.22
C LEU A 328 -16.60 -11.06 -23.63
N ARG A 329 -17.06 -10.01 -22.92
CA ARG A 329 -18.44 -9.92 -22.44
C ARG A 329 -19.44 -9.81 -23.59
N ALA A 330 -19.12 -9.04 -24.64
CA ALA A 330 -19.96 -8.96 -25.84
C ALA A 330 -20.04 -10.32 -26.57
N ALA A 331 -18.92 -11.03 -26.67
CA ALA A 331 -18.89 -12.38 -27.23
C ALA A 331 -19.72 -13.39 -26.41
N ALA A 332 -19.73 -13.23 -25.07
CA ALA A 332 -20.58 -14.03 -24.19
C ALA A 332 -22.08 -13.72 -24.41
N ALA A 333 -22.42 -12.43 -24.47
CA ALA A 333 -23.80 -11.96 -24.68
C ALA A 333 -24.38 -12.43 -26.02
N SER A 334 -23.59 -12.38 -27.10
CA SER A 334 -24.01 -12.81 -28.44
C SER A 334 -24.07 -14.34 -28.63
N GLY A 335 -23.59 -15.12 -27.64
CA GLY A 335 -23.48 -16.58 -27.78
C GLY A 335 -22.30 -17.05 -28.61
N LEU A 336 -21.41 -16.13 -29.06
CA LEU A 336 -20.24 -16.44 -29.89
C LEU A 336 -19.29 -17.44 -29.19
N LEU A 337 -19.14 -17.35 -27.88
CA LEU A 337 -18.29 -18.26 -27.09
C LEU A 337 -18.80 -19.71 -27.08
N LYS A 338 -20.04 -19.95 -27.46
CA LYS A 338 -20.62 -21.32 -27.57
C LYS A 338 -20.25 -22.01 -28.89
N THR A 339 -19.65 -21.29 -29.84
CA THR A 339 -19.19 -21.86 -31.11
C THR A 339 -17.66 -22.12 -31.03
N PRO A 340 -17.16 -23.23 -31.61
CA PRO A 340 -15.73 -23.55 -31.61
C PRO A 340 -14.88 -22.45 -32.24
N GLU A 341 -15.36 -21.83 -33.32
CA GLU A 341 -14.68 -20.77 -34.06
C GLU A 341 -14.59 -19.48 -33.23
N GLY A 342 -15.68 -19.07 -32.59
CA GLY A 342 -15.74 -17.90 -31.75
C GLY A 342 -14.89 -18.04 -30.50
N LEU A 343 -14.93 -19.21 -29.86
CA LEU A 343 -14.07 -19.50 -28.72
C LEU A 343 -12.60 -19.46 -29.11
N ARG A 344 -12.22 -20.12 -30.20
CA ARG A 344 -10.83 -20.09 -30.70
C ARG A 344 -10.36 -18.69 -31.05
N GLY A 345 -11.25 -17.87 -31.68
CA GLY A 345 -10.97 -16.48 -32.00
C GLY A 345 -10.63 -15.66 -30.75
N GLN A 346 -11.44 -15.79 -29.71
CA GLN A 346 -11.22 -15.07 -28.45
C GLN A 346 -9.96 -15.56 -27.71
N VAL A 347 -9.70 -16.87 -27.66
CA VAL A 347 -8.46 -17.42 -27.08
C VAL A 347 -7.23 -16.87 -27.81
N ASN A 348 -7.21 -16.87 -29.15
CA ASN A 348 -6.10 -16.36 -29.92
C ASN A 348 -5.87 -14.85 -29.71
N ARG A 349 -6.93 -14.06 -29.57
CA ARG A 349 -6.85 -12.64 -29.22
C ARG A 349 -6.24 -12.47 -27.82
N MET A 350 -6.76 -13.20 -26.86
CA MET A 350 -6.37 -13.10 -25.45
C MET A 350 -4.92 -13.52 -25.22
N LEU A 351 -4.41 -14.51 -25.94
CA LEU A 351 -3.01 -14.93 -25.85
C LEU A 351 -2.02 -13.89 -26.42
N LYS A 352 -2.49 -13.02 -27.34
CA LYS A 352 -1.67 -11.90 -27.88
C LYS A 352 -1.66 -10.67 -26.97
N ASP A 353 -2.56 -10.59 -25.99
CA ASP A 353 -2.65 -9.47 -25.06
C ASP A 353 -1.53 -9.55 -24.01
N PRO A 354 -0.90 -8.44 -23.61
CA PRO A 354 0.14 -8.43 -22.56
C PRO A 354 -0.28 -9.08 -21.25
N ARG A 355 -1.58 -9.05 -20.92
CA ARG A 355 -2.15 -9.72 -19.74
C ARG A 355 -1.95 -11.25 -19.74
N ALA A 356 -1.71 -11.87 -20.90
CA ALA A 356 -1.45 -13.30 -21.01
C ALA A 356 -0.18 -13.75 -20.29
N SER A 357 0.75 -12.81 -19.98
CA SER A 357 1.89 -13.11 -19.10
C SER A 357 1.49 -13.64 -17.72
N ALA A 358 0.25 -13.35 -17.28
CA ALA A 358 -0.30 -13.90 -16.05
C ALA A 358 -0.48 -15.43 -16.09
N LEU A 359 -0.72 -16.02 -17.27
CA LEU A 359 -0.80 -17.47 -17.43
C LEU A 359 0.53 -18.13 -17.02
N SER A 360 1.65 -17.63 -17.54
CA SER A 360 2.97 -18.15 -17.17
C SER A 360 3.26 -17.97 -15.67
N LYS A 361 3.04 -16.77 -15.12
CA LYS A 361 3.32 -16.46 -13.71
C LYS A 361 2.43 -17.20 -12.72
N ASN A 362 1.15 -17.39 -13.03
CA ASN A 362 0.21 -17.94 -12.07
C ASN A 362 -0.07 -19.44 -12.27
N PHE A 363 -0.10 -19.91 -13.49
CA PHE A 363 -0.38 -21.32 -13.78
C PHE A 363 0.90 -22.12 -13.97
N VAL A 364 1.79 -21.72 -14.90
CA VAL A 364 2.99 -22.51 -15.25
C VAL A 364 3.96 -22.58 -14.07
N GLU A 365 4.21 -21.46 -13.37
CA GLU A 365 5.08 -21.46 -12.20
C GLU A 365 4.56 -22.34 -11.06
N GLN A 366 3.23 -22.38 -10.85
CA GLN A 366 2.62 -23.27 -9.85
C GLN A 366 2.66 -24.74 -10.30
N TRP A 367 2.28 -25.02 -11.56
CA TRP A 367 2.24 -26.37 -12.09
C TRP A 367 3.63 -27.02 -12.12
N LEU A 368 4.66 -26.27 -12.47
CA LEU A 368 6.04 -26.75 -12.50
C LEU A 368 6.80 -26.54 -11.17
N HIS A 369 6.12 -26.07 -10.12
CA HIS A 369 6.74 -25.74 -8.82
C HIS A 369 7.93 -24.77 -8.89
N LEU A 370 7.96 -23.89 -9.91
CA LEU A 370 9.08 -22.96 -10.12
C LEU A 370 9.20 -21.90 -9.02
N ARG A 371 8.10 -21.63 -8.29
CA ARG A 371 8.10 -20.65 -7.17
C ARG A 371 8.93 -21.09 -5.98
N THR A 372 9.16 -22.38 -5.84
CA THR A 372 9.96 -22.97 -4.76
C THR A 372 11.40 -23.29 -5.20
N LEU A 373 11.77 -22.94 -6.44
CA LEU A 373 13.16 -23.05 -6.90
C LEU A 373 14.06 -22.17 -6.03
N GLY A 374 15.04 -22.82 -5.38
CA GLY A 374 15.98 -22.16 -4.47
C GLY A 374 15.57 -22.18 -2.99
N GLU A 375 14.32 -22.54 -2.65
CA GLU A 375 13.92 -22.72 -1.25
C GLU A 375 14.47 -24.02 -0.64
N MET A 376 14.68 -25.04 -1.45
CA MET A 376 15.37 -26.28 -1.06
C MET A 376 16.68 -26.37 -1.86
N PRO A 377 17.82 -26.08 -1.24
CA PRO A 377 19.10 -26.28 -1.90
C PRO A 377 19.27 -27.77 -2.23
N PRO A 378 19.86 -28.10 -3.41
CA PRO A 378 20.10 -29.48 -3.79
C PRO A 378 21.01 -30.17 -2.77
N ASP A 379 20.90 -31.49 -2.69
CA ASP A 379 21.70 -32.29 -1.78
C ASP A 379 23.20 -32.04 -2.02
N PRO A 380 23.98 -31.64 -0.97
CA PRO A 380 25.40 -31.33 -1.11
C PRO A 380 26.27 -32.49 -1.54
N GLU A 381 25.88 -33.75 -1.24
CA GLU A 381 26.66 -34.91 -1.61
C GLU A 381 26.55 -35.23 -3.10
N THR A 382 25.38 -35.01 -3.68
CA THR A 382 25.09 -35.29 -5.10
C THR A 382 25.31 -34.11 -6.04
N ASN A 383 25.35 -32.88 -5.51
CA ASN A 383 25.42 -31.66 -6.32
C ASN A 383 26.55 -30.72 -5.85
N ARG A 384 27.76 -31.22 -5.70
CA ARG A 384 28.94 -30.46 -5.25
C ARG A 384 29.18 -29.19 -6.05
N ALA A 385 29.03 -29.25 -7.38
CA ALA A 385 29.26 -28.11 -8.27
C ALA A 385 28.36 -26.90 -7.93
N TYR A 386 27.15 -27.13 -7.42
CA TYR A 386 26.26 -26.06 -6.99
C TYR A 386 26.81 -25.25 -5.79
N TYR A 387 27.63 -25.88 -4.93
CA TYR A 387 28.21 -25.26 -3.75
C TYR A 387 29.62 -24.75 -3.96
N GLU A 388 30.35 -25.25 -4.98
CA GLU A 388 31.71 -24.89 -5.28
C GLU A 388 31.83 -23.73 -6.28
N ASP A 389 30.82 -23.52 -7.14
CA ASP A 389 30.85 -22.55 -8.24
C ASP A 389 30.12 -21.23 -7.95
N ASP A 390 29.66 -20.96 -6.71
CA ASP A 390 28.95 -19.72 -6.32
C ASP A 390 27.75 -19.37 -7.25
N LEU A 391 27.02 -20.40 -7.71
CA LEU A 391 25.85 -20.26 -8.59
C LEU A 391 24.57 -19.95 -7.82
#